data_4cb3ec6d2f785251eecc94f09ce01ad3
#
_entry.id   4cb3ec6d2f785251eecc94f09ce01ad3
#
_cell.length_a   1.000
_cell.length_b   1.000
_cell.length_c   1.000
_cell.angle_alpha   90.00
_cell.angle_beta   90.00
_cell.angle_gamma   90.00
#
_symmetry.space_group_name_H-M   'P 1'
#
loop_
_entity.id
_entity.type
_entity.pdbx_description
1 polymer ?
#
loop_
_entity_poly.entity_id
_entity_poly.type
_entity_poly.pdbx_seq_one_letter_code
_entity_poly.pdbx_strand_id
1 'polypeptide(L)'
;MARSGCVSCLTALGHHGAWLPRGSALHCRLADGQRDRVTGALKGCRPFGANPAVARAIDDVETAFRCALRCAGAEDLVAVADSLVHRRIATLEQLRAWATGAPASRRRLLDLVDAAAESGTESMVRVRLRGLRIRCRTQVVLWHGRRVDLLVGDRLIIECDSVEHHADRDAYQRDRRYDRIHVSQGYLVVRLTWQQIHDEWPAIEQDLLAIVRRGDHRWRGARSIGQSGASAPHAG
;
A
#
# COMPACT_ATOMS: atom_id res chain seq x y z
N MET A 1 11.50 10.95 36.84
CA MET A 1 10.42 11.81 36.30
C MET A 1 9.63 11.01 35.29
N ALA A 2 8.32 10.85 35.44
CA ALA A 2 7.48 10.22 34.42
C ALA A 2 7.51 11.08 33.16
N ARG A 3 7.82 10.48 32.00
CA ARG A 3 7.82 11.17 30.72
C ARG A 3 6.38 11.56 30.39
N SER A 4 6.13 12.82 30.05
CA SER A 4 4.79 13.31 29.73
C SER A 4 4.28 12.88 28.35
N GLY A 5 5.17 12.40 27.47
CA GLY A 5 4.82 11.95 26.11
C GLY A 5 5.95 11.21 25.43
N CYS A 6 5.63 10.59 24.30
CA CYS A 6 6.54 9.85 23.43
C CYS A 6 6.12 10.00 21.95
N VAL A 7 7.07 9.77 21.03
CA VAL A 7 6.77 9.62 19.61
C VAL A 7 5.93 8.35 19.41
N SER A 8 4.86 8.44 18.64
CA SER A 8 3.91 7.33 18.46
C SER A 8 3.27 7.32 17.08
N CYS A 9 2.28 6.45 16.88
CA CYS A 9 1.43 6.42 15.69
C CYS A 9 2.28 6.30 14.41
N LEU A 10 1.90 7.00 13.34
CA LEU A 10 2.60 6.97 12.05
C LEU A 10 4.09 7.31 12.19
N THR A 11 4.44 8.32 12.98
CA THR A 11 5.85 8.72 13.16
C THR A 11 6.69 7.60 13.78
N ALA A 12 6.17 6.91 14.80
CA ALA A 12 6.88 5.77 15.39
C ALA A 12 6.95 4.59 14.42
N LEU A 13 5.87 4.31 13.67
CA LEU A 13 5.87 3.25 12.65
C LEU A 13 6.92 3.51 11.57
N GLY A 14 7.07 4.77 11.13
CA GLY A 14 8.14 5.15 10.21
C GLY A 14 9.54 4.95 10.80
N HIS A 15 9.73 5.30 12.09
CA HIS A 15 10.99 5.02 12.78
C HIS A 15 11.30 3.50 12.82
N HIS A 16 10.28 2.66 12.95
CA HIS A 16 10.41 1.20 12.87
C HIS A 16 10.53 0.66 11.44
N GLY A 17 10.61 1.54 10.44
CA GLY A 17 10.85 1.16 9.05
C GLY A 17 9.59 0.95 8.18
N ALA A 18 8.39 1.28 8.68
CA ALA A 18 7.20 1.26 7.83
C ALA A 18 7.21 2.43 6.83
N TRP A 19 6.55 2.23 5.69
CA TRP A 19 6.24 3.33 4.78
C TRP A 19 5.29 4.34 5.44
N LEU A 20 5.47 5.63 5.15
CA LEU A 20 4.64 6.71 5.67
C LEU A 20 3.94 7.48 4.54
N PRO A 21 2.67 7.88 4.75
CA PRO A 21 1.99 8.79 3.82
C PRO A 21 2.61 10.19 3.85
N ARG A 22 2.41 10.94 2.75
CA ARG A 22 2.89 12.31 2.58
C ARG A 22 2.36 13.24 3.67
N GLY A 23 3.22 14.15 4.13
CA GLY A 23 2.81 15.27 4.96
C GLY A 23 2.30 14.87 6.35
N SER A 24 2.67 13.70 6.84
CA SER A 24 2.31 13.28 8.19
C SER A 24 2.93 14.23 9.21
N ALA A 25 2.08 14.88 10.01
CA ALA A 25 2.52 15.64 11.17
C ALA A 25 3.30 14.75 12.15
N LEU A 26 4.12 15.35 13.00
CA LEU A 26 4.78 14.59 14.06
C LEU A 26 3.74 14.09 15.09
N HIS A 27 3.54 12.79 15.15
CA HIS A 27 2.56 12.14 16.00
C HIS A 27 3.17 11.78 17.36
N CYS A 28 2.53 12.27 18.43
CA CYS A 28 2.94 12.02 19.80
C CYS A 28 1.80 11.42 20.61
N ARG A 29 2.11 10.48 21.48
CA ARG A 29 1.18 9.98 22.50
C ARG A 29 1.55 10.57 23.85
N LEU A 30 0.55 11.08 24.55
CA LEU A 30 0.71 11.65 25.89
C LEU A 30 0.21 10.67 26.96
N ALA A 31 0.81 10.76 28.13
CA ALA A 31 0.29 10.11 29.33
C ALA A 31 -1.10 10.67 29.65
N ASP A 32 -1.94 9.87 30.32
CA ASP A 32 -3.26 10.31 30.76
C ASP A 32 -3.13 11.55 31.68
N GLY A 33 -4.05 12.52 31.52
CA GLY A 33 -4.01 13.80 32.24
C GLY A 33 -3.12 14.89 31.62
N GLN A 34 -2.40 14.63 30.51
CA GLN A 34 -1.47 15.59 29.88
C GLN A 34 -1.94 16.10 28.50
N ARG A 35 -3.23 15.94 28.16
CA ARG A 35 -3.76 16.17 26.80
C ARG A 35 -3.62 17.60 26.28
N ASP A 36 -3.67 18.60 27.16
CA ASP A 36 -3.71 20.00 26.77
C ASP A 36 -2.31 20.57 26.43
N ARG A 37 -1.28 19.75 26.45
CA ARG A 37 0.10 20.16 26.20
C ARG A 37 0.59 19.99 24.77
N VAL A 38 -0.28 19.53 23.83
CA VAL A 38 0.08 19.41 22.43
C VAL A 38 -0.19 20.74 21.73
N THR A 39 0.88 21.43 21.32
CA THR A 39 0.81 22.69 20.59
C THR A 39 1.65 22.62 19.32
N GLY A 40 1.27 23.42 18.31
CA GLY A 40 2.02 23.59 17.07
C GLY A 40 1.91 22.40 16.11
N ALA A 41 3.04 21.98 15.51
CA ALA A 41 3.11 20.93 14.48
C ALA A 41 2.92 19.50 15.01
N LEU A 42 2.62 19.34 16.32
CA LEU A 42 2.45 18.03 16.95
C LEU A 42 1.00 17.58 16.85
N LYS A 43 0.78 16.31 16.51
CA LYS A 43 -0.54 15.66 16.56
C LYS A 43 -0.63 14.71 17.75
N GLY A 44 -1.47 15.02 18.72
CA GLY A 44 -1.74 14.16 19.87
C GLY A 44 -2.49 12.90 19.45
N CYS A 45 -1.94 11.72 19.79
CA CYS A 45 -2.49 10.42 19.45
C CYS A 45 -2.88 9.64 20.71
N ARG A 46 -3.80 8.70 20.53
CA ARG A 46 -4.23 7.78 21.58
C ARG A 46 -4.62 6.44 20.94
N PRO A 47 -4.26 5.30 21.55
CA PRO A 47 -4.70 4.00 21.08
C PRO A 47 -6.20 3.79 21.29
N PHE A 48 -6.80 2.83 20.61
CA PHE A 48 -8.06 2.26 21.06
C PHE A 48 -7.81 1.41 22.31
N GLY A 49 -8.74 1.48 23.27
CA GLY A 49 -8.62 0.81 24.56
C GLY A 49 -7.68 1.52 25.54
N ALA A 50 -6.97 0.76 26.36
CA ALA A 50 -6.07 1.30 27.39
C ALA A 50 -4.91 2.08 26.76
N ASN A 51 -4.55 3.20 27.39
CA ASN A 51 -3.38 4.01 27.05
C ASN A 51 -2.23 3.58 27.97
N PRO A 52 -1.24 2.82 27.47
CA PRO A 52 -0.16 2.34 28.33
C PRO A 52 0.69 3.50 28.85
N ALA A 53 1.36 3.30 30.00
CA ALA A 53 2.28 4.29 30.54
C ALA A 53 3.38 4.62 29.54
N VAL A 54 3.82 5.89 29.53
CA VAL A 54 4.94 6.33 28.69
C VAL A 54 6.25 5.90 29.32
N ALA A 55 6.81 4.78 28.86
CA ALA A 55 8.05 4.22 29.38
C ALA A 55 9.26 4.55 28.49
N ARG A 56 9.06 4.81 27.20
CA ARG A 56 10.10 5.02 26.18
C ARG A 56 9.93 6.34 25.44
N ALA A 57 10.96 6.82 24.76
CA ALA A 57 10.89 8.01 23.91
C ALA A 57 10.07 7.78 22.64
N ILE A 58 10.06 6.55 22.14
CA ILE A 58 9.34 6.10 20.95
C ILE A 58 8.55 4.85 21.35
N ASP A 59 7.27 4.80 21.02
CA ASP A 59 6.43 3.63 21.26
C ASP A 59 6.88 2.43 20.41
N ASP A 60 6.61 1.23 20.90
CA ASP A 60 6.75 0.01 20.13
C ASP A 60 5.73 -0.06 18.98
N VAL A 61 5.95 -1.01 18.06
CA VAL A 61 5.12 -1.18 16.85
C VAL A 61 3.64 -1.41 17.21
N GLU A 62 3.35 -2.23 18.24
CA GLU A 62 1.96 -2.50 18.65
C GLU A 62 1.25 -1.22 19.11
N THR A 63 1.85 -0.51 20.07
CA THR A 63 1.24 0.72 20.63
C THR A 63 1.09 1.78 19.55
N ALA A 64 2.12 1.95 18.70
CA ALA A 64 2.09 2.89 17.59
C ALA A 64 1.00 2.52 16.56
N PHE A 65 0.84 1.23 16.22
CA PHE A 65 -0.20 0.76 15.30
C PHE A 65 -1.61 0.95 15.89
N ARG A 66 -1.80 0.68 17.17
CA ARG A 66 -3.07 0.94 17.85
C ARG A 66 -3.45 2.43 17.86
N CYS A 67 -2.47 3.32 17.91
CA CYS A 67 -2.68 4.75 17.70
C CYS A 67 -3.03 5.06 16.23
N ALA A 68 -2.33 4.45 15.27
CA ALA A 68 -2.58 4.63 13.84
C ALA A 68 -3.98 4.15 13.43
N LEU A 69 -4.46 3.04 13.98
CA LEU A 69 -5.85 2.57 13.80
C LEU A 69 -6.90 3.66 14.09
N ARG A 70 -6.62 4.57 15.01
CA ARG A 70 -7.53 5.68 15.36
C ARG A 70 -7.27 6.93 14.52
N CYS A 71 -6.03 7.19 14.21
CA CYS A 71 -5.54 8.48 13.74
C CYS A 71 -5.41 8.57 12.21
N ALA A 72 -5.02 7.48 11.56
CA ALA A 72 -4.78 7.44 10.12
C ALA A 72 -6.08 7.40 9.31
N GLY A 73 -6.06 7.94 8.10
CA GLY A 73 -7.07 7.72 7.07
C GLY A 73 -7.20 6.22 6.75
N ALA A 74 -8.29 5.83 6.10
CA ALA A 74 -8.50 4.41 5.75
C ALA A 74 -7.44 3.91 4.79
N GLU A 75 -7.14 4.68 3.75
CA GLU A 75 -6.13 4.38 2.73
C GLU A 75 -4.73 4.31 3.33
N ASP A 76 -4.33 5.33 4.10
CA ASP A 76 -3.03 5.39 4.76
C ASP A 76 -2.82 4.22 5.73
N LEU A 77 -3.87 3.85 6.47
CA LEU A 77 -3.81 2.72 7.39
C LEU A 77 -3.53 1.40 6.65
N VAL A 78 -4.18 1.18 5.51
CA VAL A 78 -3.95 -0.02 4.70
C VAL A 78 -2.54 0.00 4.12
N ALA A 79 -2.08 1.12 3.56
CA ALA A 79 -0.73 1.24 2.99
C ALA A 79 0.37 1.03 4.04
N VAL A 80 0.19 1.58 5.25
CA VAL A 80 1.11 1.34 6.36
C VAL A 80 1.07 -0.13 6.81
N ALA A 81 -0.12 -0.75 6.89
CA ALA A 81 -0.26 -2.15 7.26
C ALA A 81 0.37 -3.09 6.22
N ASP A 82 0.17 -2.83 4.92
CA ASP A 82 0.86 -3.54 3.83
C ASP A 82 2.39 -3.48 4.02
N SER A 83 2.92 -2.27 4.24
CA SER A 83 4.34 -2.07 4.46
C SER A 83 4.88 -2.81 5.69
N LEU A 84 4.12 -2.82 6.81
CA LEU A 84 4.51 -3.56 8.01
C LEU A 84 4.62 -5.06 7.72
N VAL A 85 3.66 -5.61 6.97
CA VAL A 85 3.65 -7.05 6.64
C VAL A 85 4.70 -7.37 5.59
N HIS A 86 4.80 -6.60 4.51
CA HIS A 86 5.80 -6.79 3.45
C HIS A 86 7.23 -6.77 4.01
N ARG A 87 7.54 -5.80 4.86
CA ARG A 87 8.86 -5.64 5.51
C ARG A 87 9.08 -6.58 6.69
N ARG A 88 8.12 -7.46 6.99
CA ARG A 88 8.18 -8.42 8.10
C ARG A 88 8.39 -7.78 9.47
N ILE A 89 7.92 -6.54 9.65
CA ILE A 89 7.94 -5.82 10.93
C ILE A 89 6.83 -6.38 11.84
N ALA A 90 5.69 -6.74 11.24
CA ALA A 90 4.57 -7.42 11.91
C ALA A 90 3.90 -8.41 10.95
N THR A 91 3.22 -9.41 11.48
CA THR A 91 2.36 -10.28 10.68
C THR A 91 0.94 -9.73 10.61
N LEU A 92 0.17 -10.12 9.60
CA LEU A 92 -1.25 -9.74 9.51
C LEU A 92 -2.05 -10.24 10.73
N GLU A 93 -1.69 -11.39 11.27
CA GLU A 93 -2.30 -11.94 12.49
C GLU A 93 -2.04 -11.03 13.69
N GLN A 94 -0.81 -10.57 13.88
CA GLN A 94 -0.47 -9.59 14.92
C GLN A 94 -1.25 -8.29 14.75
N LEU A 95 -1.31 -7.73 13.54
CA LEU A 95 -2.08 -6.51 13.27
C LEU A 95 -3.57 -6.69 13.62
N ARG A 96 -4.16 -7.83 13.30
CA ARG A 96 -5.54 -8.17 13.67
C ARG A 96 -5.72 -8.30 15.18
N ALA A 97 -4.78 -8.95 15.85
CA ALA A 97 -4.80 -9.06 17.32
C ALA A 97 -4.72 -7.69 17.99
N TRP A 98 -3.83 -6.82 17.54
CA TRP A 98 -3.70 -5.45 18.05
C TRP A 98 -4.92 -4.56 17.76
N ALA A 99 -5.68 -4.88 16.73
CA ALA A 99 -6.90 -4.17 16.36
C ALA A 99 -8.15 -4.60 17.13
N THR A 100 -8.08 -5.60 18.02
CA THR A 100 -9.26 -6.19 18.69
C THR A 100 -10.12 -5.16 19.41
N GLY A 101 -9.52 -4.13 20.04
CA GLY A 101 -10.22 -3.04 20.72
C GLY A 101 -10.74 -1.92 19.81
N ALA A 102 -10.48 -2.01 18.49
CA ALA A 102 -10.92 -0.99 17.54
C ALA A 102 -12.35 -1.24 17.02
N PRO A 103 -13.08 -0.21 16.55
CA PRO A 103 -14.37 -0.38 15.91
C PRO A 103 -14.31 -1.33 14.71
N ALA A 104 -15.40 -2.03 14.42
CA ALA A 104 -15.47 -3.00 13.31
C ALA A 104 -15.10 -2.38 11.96
N SER A 105 -15.46 -1.11 11.72
CA SER A 105 -15.08 -0.38 10.50
C SER A 105 -13.56 -0.28 10.32
N ARG A 106 -12.81 -0.10 11.41
CA ARG A 106 -11.34 -0.06 11.37
C ARG A 106 -10.73 -1.43 11.22
N ARG A 107 -11.26 -2.45 11.91
CA ARG A 107 -10.79 -3.82 11.79
C ARG A 107 -10.94 -4.38 10.36
N ARG A 108 -12.06 -4.06 9.69
CA ARG A 108 -12.30 -4.48 8.28
C ARG A 108 -11.29 -3.91 7.29
N LEU A 109 -10.60 -2.82 7.60
CA LEU A 109 -9.52 -2.31 6.73
C LEU A 109 -8.37 -3.31 6.63
N LEU A 110 -8.16 -4.13 7.66
CA LEU A 110 -7.13 -5.19 7.62
C LEU A 110 -7.48 -6.36 6.68
N ASP A 111 -8.71 -6.45 6.21
CA ASP A 111 -9.11 -7.40 5.15
C ASP A 111 -8.67 -6.91 3.76
N LEU A 112 -8.20 -5.68 3.65
CA LEU A 112 -7.63 -5.08 2.45
C LEU A 112 -6.11 -5.23 2.37
N VAL A 113 -5.47 -5.70 3.43
CA VAL A 113 -4.00 -5.82 3.50
C VAL A 113 -3.52 -6.86 2.50
N ASP A 114 -2.47 -6.49 1.77
CA ASP A 114 -1.81 -7.34 0.78
C ASP A 114 -0.28 -7.26 0.97
N ALA A 115 0.30 -8.35 1.44
CA ALA A 115 1.74 -8.46 1.68
C ALA A 115 2.58 -8.40 0.39
N ALA A 116 1.96 -8.55 -0.78
CA ALA A 116 2.65 -8.48 -2.06
C ALA A 116 2.95 -7.04 -2.48
N ALA A 117 2.21 -6.04 -1.97
CA ALA A 117 2.46 -4.63 -2.29
C ALA A 117 3.84 -4.20 -1.78
N GLU A 118 4.70 -3.71 -2.67
CA GLU A 118 6.09 -3.35 -2.37
C GLU A 118 6.24 -1.87 -2.01
N SER A 119 5.28 -1.02 -2.42
CA SER A 119 5.27 0.41 -2.14
C SER A 119 3.94 0.89 -1.59
N GLY A 120 3.96 2.02 -0.87
CA GLY A 120 2.72 2.62 -0.38
C GLY A 120 1.86 3.20 -1.50
N THR A 121 2.45 3.63 -2.61
CA THR A 121 1.71 4.10 -3.80
C THR A 121 0.94 2.99 -4.48
N GLU A 122 1.52 1.79 -4.60
CA GLU A 122 0.78 0.60 -5.05
C GLU A 122 -0.43 0.31 -4.17
N SER A 123 -0.23 0.33 -2.83
CA SER A 123 -1.30 0.13 -1.85
C SER A 123 -2.40 1.17 -2.00
N MET A 124 -2.06 2.45 -2.16
CA MET A 124 -3.02 3.54 -2.36
C MET A 124 -3.84 3.32 -3.63
N VAL A 125 -3.20 3.09 -4.77
CA VAL A 125 -3.87 2.85 -6.06
C VAL A 125 -4.79 1.62 -5.95
N ARG A 126 -4.31 0.52 -5.37
CA ARG A 126 -5.08 -0.70 -5.16
C ARG A 126 -6.34 -0.47 -4.31
N VAL A 127 -6.20 0.27 -3.20
CA VAL A 127 -7.33 0.60 -2.31
C VAL A 127 -8.36 1.48 -3.03
N ARG A 128 -7.90 2.48 -3.78
CA ARG A 128 -8.76 3.37 -4.58
C ARG A 128 -9.52 2.61 -5.67
N LEU A 129 -8.82 1.75 -6.43
CA LEU A 129 -9.45 0.88 -7.42
C LEU A 129 -10.53 -0.01 -6.80
N ARG A 130 -10.27 -0.57 -5.62
CA ARG A 130 -11.25 -1.38 -4.91
C ARG A 130 -12.48 -0.57 -4.48
N GLY A 131 -12.29 0.69 -4.07
CA GLY A 131 -13.37 1.64 -3.80
C GLY A 131 -14.28 1.86 -5.02
N LEU A 132 -13.71 1.86 -6.21
CA LEU A 132 -14.40 1.92 -7.50
C LEU A 132 -14.97 0.57 -7.98
N ARG A 133 -14.88 -0.50 -7.16
CA ARG A 133 -15.24 -1.88 -7.50
C ARG A 133 -14.42 -2.46 -8.66
N ILE A 134 -13.27 -1.91 -8.94
CA ILE A 134 -12.30 -2.44 -9.91
C ILE A 134 -11.36 -3.39 -9.18
N ARG A 135 -11.35 -4.66 -9.60
CA ARG A 135 -10.44 -5.67 -9.05
C ARG A 135 -9.12 -5.62 -9.79
N CYS A 136 -8.03 -5.60 -9.04
CA CYS A 136 -6.67 -5.76 -9.56
C CYS A 136 -5.94 -6.87 -8.81
N ARG A 137 -4.90 -7.39 -9.42
CA ARG A 137 -3.92 -8.31 -8.81
C ARG A 137 -2.61 -7.57 -8.64
N THR A 138 -1.96 -7.76 -7.51
CA THR A 138 -0.71 -7.09 -7.13
C THR A 138 0.48 -7.96 -7.51
N GLN A 139 1.56 -7.35 -7.98
CA GLN A 139 2.85 -7.99 -8.25
C GLN A 139 2.74 -9.23 -9.14
N VAL A 140 2.07 -9.08 -10.29
CA VAL A 140 1.78 -10.18 -11.22
C VAL A 140 2.98 -10.45 -12.11
N VAL A 141 3.45 -11.69 -12.13
CA VAL A 141 4.47 -12.13 -13.10
C VAL A 141 3.76 -12.49 -14.40
N LEU A 142 4.08 -11.77 -15.47
CA LEU A 142 3.54 -12.03 -16.79
C LEU A 142 4.28 -13.22 -17.45
N TRP A 143 3.70 -13.78 -18.52
CA TRP A 143 4.21 -14.99 -19.18
C TRP A 143 5.68 -14.89 -19.64
N HIS A 144 6.19 -13.68 -19.90
CA HIS A 144 7.61 -13.44 -20.27
C HIS A 144 8.52 -13.21 -19.04
N GLY A 145 8.05 -13.50 -17.82
CA GLY A 145 8.83 -13.43 -16.59
C GLY A 145 8.94 -12.03 -15.98
N ARG A 146 8.40 -10.98 -16.61
CA ARG A 146 8.36 -9.63 -16.00
C ARG A 146 7.24 -9.53 -14.98
N ARG A 147 7.56 -8.97 -13.84
CA ARG A 147 6.60 -8.63 -12.78
C ARG A 147 6.11 -7.20 -13.00
N VAL A 148 4.81 -7.00 -12.80
CA VAL A 148 4.13 -5.70 -12.89
C VAL A 148 3.41 -5.40 -11.57
N ASP A 149 3.32 -4.11 -11.20
CA ASP A 149 2.80 -3.71 -9.89
C ASP A 149 1.34 -4.09 -9.72
N LEU A 150 0.49 -3.66 -10.65
CA LEU A 150 -0.94 -3.98 -10.62
C LEU A 150 -1.43 -4.41 -12.00
N LEU A 151 -2.25 -5.45 -12.05
CA LEU A 151 -2.93 -5.90 -13.25
C LEU A 151 -4.45 -5.86 -13.06
N VAL A 152 -5.13 -5.01 -13.82
CA VAL A 152 -6.59 -4.89 -13.85
C VAL A 152 -7.14 -5.72 -15.00
N GLY A 153 -8.06 -6.63 -14.68
CA GLY A 153 -8.50 -7.64 -15.63
C GLY A 153 -7.36 -8.57 -16.02
N ASP A 154 -7.10 -8.68 -17.32
CA ASP A 154 -6.02 -9.50 -17.89
C ASP A 154 -5.12 -8.72 -18.87
N ARG A 155 -5.38 -7.40 -19.06
CA ARG A 155 -4.73 -6.60 -20.09
C ARG A 155 -4.23 -5.23 -19.64
N LEU A 156 -4.83 -4.59 -18.61
CA LEU A 156 -4.42 -3.26 -18.16
C LEU A 156 -3.39 -3.38 -17.04
N ILE A 157 -2.17 -2.96 -17.32
CA ILE A 157 -1.06 -2.85 -16.38
C ILE A 157 -1.08 -1.43 -15.79
N ILE A 158 -0.93 -1.31 -14.48
CA ILE A 158 -0.68 -0.04 -13.80
C ILE A 158 0.63 -0.18 -13.05
N GLU A 159 1.60 0.68 -13.38
CA GLU A 159 2.91 0.79 -12.72
C GLU A 159 2.90 2.04 -11.83
N CYS A 160 3.39 1.92 -10.62
CA CYS A 160 3.43 3.00 -9.62
C CYS A 160 4.89 3.42 -9.38
N ASP A 161 5.37 4.39 -10.16
CA ASP A 161 6.75 4.84 -10.09
C ASP A 161 7.02 5.53 -8.75
N SER A 162 7.98 4.99 -7.98
CA SER A 162 8.47 5.63 -6.76
C SER A 162 9.49 6.73 -7.08
N VAL A 163 9.58 7.75 -6.22
CA VAL A 163 10.51 8.90 -6.40
C VAL A 163 11.98 8.46 -6.41
N GLU A 164 12.29 7.27 -5.89
CA GLU A 164 13.68 6.82 -5.66
C GLU A 164 14.42 6.33 -6.93
N HIS A 165 13.75 6.19 -8.08
CA HIS A 165 14.35 5.55 -9.27
C HIS A 165 15.02 6.51 -10.27
N HIS A 166 15.28 7.76 -9.94
CA HIS A 166 15.83 8.74 -10.90
C HIS A 166 17.35 8.68 -11.13
N ALA A 167 18.09 7.79 -10.49
CA ALA A 167 19.56 7.81 -10.52
C ALA A 167 20.23 6.77 -11.45
N ASP A 168 19.51 5.73 -11.93
CA ASP A 168 20.12 4.66 -12.73
C ASP A 168 19.65 4.71 -14.20
N ARG A 169 20.58 5.15 -15.09
CA ARG A 169 20.37 5.24 -16.53
C ARG A 169 20.06 3.87 -17.17
N ASP A 170 20.63 2.80 -16.62
CA ASP A 170 20.42 1.44 -17.13
C ASP A 170 19.06 0.89 -16.68
N ALA A 171 18.58 1.25 -15.49
CA ALA A 171 17.23 0.96 -15.05
C ALA A 171 16.20 1.64 -15.94
N TYR A 172 16.38 2.92 -16.26
CA TYR A 172 15.52 3.67 -17.18
C TYR A 172 15.45 3.02 -18.58
N GLN A 173 16.59 2.59 -19.14
CA GLN A 173 16.65 1.92 -20.45
C GLN A 173 15.93 0.57 -20.42
N ARG A 174 16.12 -0.20 -19.34
CA ARG A 174 15.41 -1.48 -19.13
C ARG A 174 13.90 -1.28 -19.10
N ASP A 175 13.40 -0.29 -18.35
CA ASP A 175 11.97 -0.03 -18.21
C ASP A 175 11.35 0.36 -19.56
N ARG A 176 12.00 1.25 -20.34
CA ARG A 176 11.54 1.61 -21.69
C ARG A 176 11.48 0.42 -22.64
N ARG A 177 12.42 -0.52 -22.51
CA ARG A 177 12.38 -1.76 -23.29
C ARG A 177 11.18 -2.62 -22.93
N TYR A 178 10.86 -2.74 -21.66
CA TYR A 178 9.71 -3.53 -21.20
C TYR A 178 8.38 -2.88 -21.57
N ASP A 179 8.24 -1.56 -21.46
CA ASP A 179 7.06 -0.86 -21.94
C ASP A 179 6.75 -1.19 -23.39
N ARG A 180 7.77 -1.15 -24.25
CA ARG A 180 7.64 -1.53 -25.67
C ARG A 180 7.21 -2.98 -25.84
N ILE A 181 7.74 -3.91 -25.05
CA ILE A 181 7.35 -5.32 -25.07
C ILE A 181 5.88 -5.46 -24.67
N HIS A 182 5.46 -4.85 -23.57
CA HIS A 182 4.06 -4.90 -23.12
C HIS A 182 3.11 -4.37 -24.20
N VAL A 183 3.41 -3.20 -24.79
CA VAL A 183 2.59 -2.60 -25.85
C VAL A 183 2.58 -3.46 -27.10
N SER A 184 3.71 -4.02 -27.54
CA SER A 184 3.78 -4.89 -28.72
C SER A 184 2.98 -6.18 -28.56
N GLN A 185 2.73 -6.60 -27.31
CA GLN A 185 1.90 -7.74 -26.95
C GLN A 185 0.44 -7.38 -26.72
N GLY A 186 0.10 -6.11 -26.89
CA GLY A 186 -1.26 -5.61 -26.77
C GLY A 186 -1.70 -5.25 -25.36
N TYR A 187 -0.82 -5.29 -24.37
CA TYR A 187 -1.15 -4.73 -23.04
C TYR A 187 -1.35 -3.23 -23.12
N LEU A 188 -2.26 -2.72 -22.28
CA LEU A 188 -2.36 -1.30 -21.99
C LEU A 188 -1.50 -1.03 -20.75
N VAL A 189 -0.62 -0.04 -20.82
CA VAL A 189 0.26 0.33 -19.70
C VAL A 189 -0.06 1.75 -19.28
N VAL A 190 -0.40 1.94 -18.02
CA VAL A 190 -0.56 3.24 -17.36
C VAL A 190 0.51 3.35 -16.29
N ARG A 191 1.40 4.34 -16.43
CA ARG A 191 2.39 4.68 -15.41
C ARG A 191 1.92 5.86 -14.61
N LEU A 192 1.98 5.74 -13.31
CA LEU A 192 1.56 6.75 -12.37
C LEU A 192 2.74 7.15 -11.49
N THR A 193 3.15 8.39 -11.59
CA THR A 193 4.17 8.93 -10.68
C THR A 193 3.57 9.12 -9.29
N TRP A 194 4.44 9.11 -8.28
CA TRP A 194 4.05 9.41 -6.92
C TRP A 194 3.27 10.73 -6.81
N GLN A 195 3.70 11.78 -7.52
CA GLN A 195 3.02 13.08 -7.52
C GLN A 195 1.62 12.99 -8.12
N GLN A 196 1.45 12.34 -9.25
CA GLN A 196 0.15 12.17 -9.89
C GLN A 196 -0.83 11.42 -8.98
N ILE A 197 -0.38 10.36 -8.31
CA ILE A 197 -1.22 9.60 -7.37
C ILE A 197 -1.74 10.48 -6.23
N HIS A 198 -0.92 11.45 -5.75
CA HIS A 198 -1.30 12.31 -4.64
C HIS A 198 -2.12 13.53 -5.07
N ASP A 199 -1.74 14.16 -6.17
CA ASP A 199 -2.23 15.49 -6.51
C ASP A 199 -3.27 15.48 -7.66
N GLU A 200 -3.29 14.42 -8.52
CA GLU A 200 -4.09 14.38 -9.75
C GLU A 200 -5.08 13.19 -9.79
N TRP A 201 -5.30 12.53 -8.67
CA TRP A 201 -6.11 11.30 -8.63
C TRP A 201 -7.48 11.42 -9.31
N PRO A 202 -8.26 12.52 -9.18
CA PRO A 202 -9.56 12.62 -9.85
C PRO A 202 -9.50 12.47 -11.38
N ALA A 203 -8.44 12.96 -12.03
CA ALA A 203 -8.23 12.80 -13.47
C ALA A 203 -7.84 11.35 -13.81
N ILE A 204 -6.92 10.77 -13.05
CA ILE A 204 -6.51 9.36 -13.21
C ILE A 204 -7.70 8.42 -13.06
N GLU A 205 -8.56 8.66 -12.08
CA GLU A 205 -9.77 7.88 -11.85
C GLU A 205 -10.68 7.89 -13.08
N GLN A 206 -10.90 9.07 -13.69
CA GLN A 206 -11.72 9.22 -14.90
C GLN A 206 -11.12 8.42 -16.07
N ASP A 207 -9.81 8.48 -16.28
CA ASP A 207 -9.12 7.75 -17.33
C ASP A 207 -9.21 6.23 -17.13
N LEU A 208 -8.96 5.75 -15.91
CA LEU A 208 -9.06 4.32 -15.58
C LEU A 208 -10.50 3.81 -15.73
N LEU A 209 -11.49 4.59 -15.27
CA LEU A 209 -12.90 4.26 -15.46
C LEU A 209 -13.29 4.23 -16.93
N ALA A 210 -12.76 5.15 -17.77
CA ALA A 210 -13.01 5.13 -19.19
C ALA A 210 -12.48 3.85 -19.86
N ILE A 211 -11.27 3.41 -19.51
CA ILE A 211 -10.67 2.16 -19.99
C ILE A 211 -11.55 0.96 -19.56
N VAL A 212 -11.96 0.93 -18.29
CA VAL A 212 -12.72 -0.19 -17.74
C VAL A 212 -14.12 -0.25 -18.36
N ARG A 213 -14.79 0.89 -18.54
CA ARG A 213 -16.14 0.97 -19.16
C ARG A 213 -16.14 0.52 -20.62
N ARG A 214 -15.08 0.82 -21.39
CA ARG A 214 -14.92 0.31 -22.76
C ARG A 214 -14.56 -1.18 -22.81
N GLY A 215 -14.25 -1.80 -21.67
CA GLY A 215 -13.82 -3.20 -21.61
C GLY A 215 -12.37 -3.42 -22.07
N ASP A 216 -11.59 -2.35 -22.28
CA ASP A 216 -10.23 -2.41 -22.81
C ASP A 216 -9.21 -3.01 -21.84
N HIS A 217 -9.57 -3.15 -20.55
CA HIS A 217 -8.80 -3.84 -19.52
C HIS A 217 -8.83 -5.38 -19.68
N ARG A 218 -9.55 -5.92 -20.69
CA ARG A 218 -9.66 -7.35 -20.97
C ARG A 218 -9.35 -7.64 -22.43
N TRP A 219 -8.89 -8.84 -22.71
CA TRP A 219 -8.75 -9.29 -24.09
C TRP A 219 -10.13 -9.48 -24.73
N ARG A 220 -10.33 -8.91 -25.92
CA ARG A 220 -11.57 -9.11 -26.70
C ARG A 220 -11.52 -10.51 -27.35
N GLY A 221 -12.46 -11.36 -26.98
CA GLY A 221 -12.55 -12.75 -27.44
C GLY A 221 -11.72 -13.67 -26.53
N ALA A 222 -12.37 -14.68 -25.98
CA ALA A 222 -11.77 -15.68 -25.12
C ALA A 222 -10.71 -16.48 -25.90
N ARG A 223 -9.46 -15.97 -25.93
CA ARG A 223 -8.32 -16.86 -26.00
C ARG A 223 -8.03 -17.25 -24.55
N SER A 224 -8.72 -18.28 -24.09
CA SER A 224 -8.17 -19.14 -23.05
C SER A 224 -6.87 -19.69 -23.65
N ILE A 225 -5.75 -19.01 -23.35
CA ILE A 225 -4.45 -19.65 -23.51
C ILE A 225 -4.48 -20.75 -22.47
N GLY A 226 -4.84 -21.97 -22.96
CA GLY A 226 -4.81 -23.18 -22.17
C GLY A 226 -3.45 -23.27 -21.49
N GLN A 227 -3.48 -23.61 -20.24
CA GLN A 227 -2.37 -24.26 -19.57
C GLN A 227 -2.07 -25.54 -20.40
N SER A 228 -1.19 -25.41 -21.38
CA SER A 228 -0.58 -26.58 -21.99
C SER A 228 0.37 -27.16 -20.95
N GLY A 229 -0.14 -28.17 -20.22
CA GLY A 229 0.64 -29.02 -19.39
C GLY A 229 1.84 -29.54 -20.18
N ALA A 230 3.03 -29.29 -19.68
CA ALA A 230 4.23 -29.97 -20.09
C ALA A 230 4.08 -31.46 -19.70
N SER A 231 3.64 -32.29 -20.64
CA SER A 231 3.83 -33.74 -20.57
C SER A 231 5.33 -34.00 -20.79
N ALA A 232 5.99 -34.47 -19.78
CA ALA A 232 7.33 -35.00 -19.88
C ALA A 232 7.34 -36.20 -20.84
N PRO A 233 8.33 -36.35 -21.73
CA PRO A 233 8.49 -37.56 -22.51
C PRO A 233 9.04 -38.66 -21.62
N HIS A 234 8.30 -39.76 -21.52
CA HIS A 234 8.82 -41.02 -21.02
C HIS A 234 9.92 -41.52 -21.94
N ALA A 235 11.10 -41.68 -21.36
CA ALA A 235 12.16 -42.47 -21.98
C ALA A 235 11.76 -43.96 -21.98
N GLY A 236 11.82 -44.56 -23.16
CA GLY A 236 11.89 -45.98 -23.41
C GLY A 236 13.26 -46.33 -23.99
#